data_3c7a1411d24793f2b726b05fdb89a977
#
_entry.id   3c7a1411d24793f2b726b05fdb89a977
#
_cell.length_a   1.000
_cell.length_b   1.000
_cell.length_c   1.000
_cell.angle_alpha   90.00
_cell.angle_beta   90.00
_cell.angle_gamma   90.00
#
_symmetry.space_group_name_H-M   'P 1'
#
loop_
_entity.id
_entity.type
_entity.pdbx_description
1 polymer ?
#
loop_
_entity_poly.entity_id
_entity_poly.type
_entity_poly.pdbx_seq_one_letter_code
_entity_poly.pdbx_strand_id
1 'polypeptide(L)'
;MIWKSRPTVKGISHPKTFLLLLLTLSFPLLHSGCATQTPPPQIAQLPPAESPCPPPFLDNEDIDPGLPVTAPLKAPKIVIKKAKKKLFLYSEEKLLRTYPVKLGFNPVGDKIRQGDKRTPEGSYYICMKNPRSKYYLSLGLSYPSIEDAERGLEQKLITKSDRDRIIERISKKSIPPWDTPLGGEIFIHGGSENWDWTYGCVMLHNKDIEELFKVVALGTQVVIQQ
;
A
#
# COMPACT_ATOMS: atom_id res chain seq x y z
N MET A 1 -23.22 5.96 -40.87
CA MET A 1 -22.69 6.45 -42.16
C MET A 1 -21.34 7.13 -41.93
N ILE A 2 -20.37 6.70 -42.75
CA ILE A 2 -19.02 7.27 -42.96
C ILE A 2 -17.96 6.93 -41.93
N TRP A 3 -17.33 5.81 -42.23
CA TRP A 3 -16.06 5.33 -41.74
C TRP A 3 -14.91 6.11 -42.44
N LYS A 4 -14.00 6.73 -41.73
CA LYS A 4 -12.77 7.31 -42.32
C LYS A 4 -11.55 6.49 -41.91
N SER A 5 -10.88 5.98 -42.92
CA SER A 5 -9.69 5.15 -42.97
C SER A 5 -8.43 5.84 -42.40
N ARG A 6 -7.55 5.04 -41.78
CA ARG A 6 -6.21 5.40 -41.33
C ARG A 6 -5.22 5.46 -42.52
N PRO A 7 -4.21 6.33 -42.50
CA PRO A 7 -3.08 6.25 -43.40
C PRO A 7 -1.98 5.33 -42.85
N THR A 8 -1.48 4.48 -43.72
CA THR A 8 -0.31 3.59 -43.56
C THR A 8 0.99 4.41 -43.66
N VAL A 9 1.91 4.25 -42.69
CA VAL A 9 3.26 4.81 -42.79
C VAL A 9 4.23 3.71 -43.17
N LYS A 10 4.93 3.96 -44.32
CA LYS A 10 5.95 3.11 -44.92
C LYS A 10 7.22 3.06 -44.08
N GLY A 11 7.82 1.88 -43.99
CA GLY A 11 9.10 1.63 -43.35
C GLY A 11 10.29 2.28 -44.10
N ILE A 12 11.26 2.69 -43.33
CA ILE A 12 12.59 3.11 -43.80
C ILE A 12 13.60 2.12 -43.20
N SER A 13 14.19 1.34 -44.09
CA SER A 13 15.32 0.45 -43.80
C SER A 13 16.61 1.22 -43.84
N HIS A 14 17.52 1.05 -42.89
CA HIS A 14 18.89 1.51 -42.94
C HIS A 14 19.86 0.35 -42.78
N PRO A 15 20.96 0.34 -43.59
CA PRO A 15 21.84 -0.82 -43.67
C PRO A 15 22.90 -0.84 -42.54
N LYS A 16 23.29 -2.02 -42.20
CA LYS A 16 24.38 -2.37 -41.29
C LYS A 16 25.72 -2.05 -41.94
N THR A 17 26.58 -1.32 -41.23
CA THR A 17 28.01 -1.28 -41.56
C THR A 17 28.79 -1.77 -40.34
N PHE A 18 29.38 -2.94 -40.49
CA PHE A 18 30.36 -3.55 -39.58
C PHE A 18 31.71 -2.86 -39.80
N LEU A 19 32.32 -2.33 -38.76
CA LEU A 19 33.76 -2.01 -38.80
C LEU A 19 34.45 -2.65 -37.58
N LEU A 20 35.17 -3.71 -37.88
CA LEU A 20 36.03 -4.45 -36.97
C LEU A 20 37.36 -3.73 -36.85
N LEU A 21 37.73 -3.18 -35.69
CA LEU A 21 39.06 -2.64 -35.45
C LEU A 21 39.75 -3.47 -34.36
N LEU A 22 40.65 -4.35 -34.80
CA LEU A 22 41.60 -5.05 -33.97
C LEU A 22 42.73 -4.11 -33.57
N LEU A 23 42.86 -3.79 -32.28
CA LEU A 23 44.07 -3.17 -31.72
C LEU A 23 44.68 -4.12 -30.72
N THR A 24 45.82 -4.70 -31.17
CA THR A 24 46.80 -5.42 -30.33
C THR A 24 47.61 -4.41 -29.54
N LEU A 25 47.59 -4.45 -28.23
CA LEU A 25 48.51 -3.71 -27.37
C LEU A 25 49.24 -4.64 -26.44
N SER A 26 50.56 -4.65 -26.65
CA SER A 26 51.58 -5.37 -25.91
C SER A 26 51.65 -4.98 -24.45
N PHE A 27 51.74 -5.96 -23.56
CA PHE A 27 52.03 -5.78 -22.15
C PHE A 27 53.54 -5.70 -21.90
N PRO A 28 54.03 -4.74 -21.11
CA PRO A 28 55.33 -4.87 -20.47
C PRO A 28 55.12 -5.40 -19.03
N LEU A 29 55.86 -6.49 -18.73
CA LEU A 29 56.09 -6.94 -17.35
C LEU A 29 56.90 -5.89 -16.61
N LEU A 30 56.42 -5.42 -15.48
CA LEU A 30 57.20 -4.70 -14.49
C LEU A 30 57.03 -5.29 -13.11
N HIS A 31 58.16 -5.63 -12.59
CA HIS A 31 58.62 -6.13 -11.31
C HIS A 31 57.83 -5.79 -10.02
N SER A 32 57.80 -6.79 -9.19
CA SER A 32 57.52 -6.85 -7.75
C SER A 32 58.03 -5.64 -6.95
N GLY A 33 57.11 -4.98 -6.26
CA GLY A 33 57.36 -4.17 -5.08
C GLY A 33 56.43 -4.60 -3.97
N CYS A 34 56.93 -5.34 -3.00
CA CYS A 34 56.23 -5.73 -1.79
C CYS A 34 56.10 -4.50 -0.89
N ALA A 35 54.98 -3.79 -0.99
CA ALA A 35 54.63 -2.71 -0.04
C ALA A 35 53.57 -3.30 0.91
N THR A 36 53.97 -3.50 2.14
CA THR A 36 53.06 -3.80 3.26
C THR A 36 52.12 -2.59 3.48
N GLN A 37 50.93 -2.66 2.93
CA GLN A 37 49.90 -1.70 3.21
C GLN A 37 49.19 -2.12 4.51
N THR A 38 49.34 -1.29 5.55
CA THR A 38 48.51 -1.34 6.74
C THR A 38 47.06 -1.06 6.32
N PRO A 39 46.10 -1.89 6.73
CA PRO A 39 44.67 -1.59 6.43
C PRO A 39 44.24 -0.30 7.14
N PRO A 40 43.39 0.52 6.48
CA PRO A 40 42.84 1.70 7.10
C PRO A 40 41.98 1.30 8.31
N PRO A 41 41.88 2.17 9.34
CA PRO A 41 41.06 1.91 10.52
C PRO A 41 39.62 1.66 10.09
N GLN A 42 39.08 0.50 10.45
CA GLN A 42 37.64 0.22 10.30
C GLN A 42 36.86 1.19 11.17
N ILE A 43 36.18 2.13 10.53
CA ILE A 43 35.15 2.92 11.20
C ILE A 43 34.05 1.91 11.58
N ALA A 44 33.90 1.68 12.89
CA ALA A 44 32.81 0.87 13.41
C ALA A 44 31.49 1.48 12.90
N GLN A 45 30.85 0.80 11.96
CA GLN A 45 29.48 1.15 11.56
C GLN A 45 28.59 0.89 12.77
N LEU A 46 28.04 1.99 13.31
CA LEU A 46 26.92 1.92 14.24
C LEU A 46 25.82 1.08 13.56
N PRO A 47 25.25 0.11 14.29
CA PRO A 47 24.10 -0.63 13.76
C PRO A 47 23.00 0.37 13.39
N PRO A 48 22.28 0.16 12.28
CA PRO A 48 21.15 1.01 11.94
C PRO A 48 20.20 1.04 13.13
N ALA A 49 19.77 2.24 13.51
CA ALA A 49 18.79 2.42 14.57
C ALA A 49 17.55 1.58 14.22
N GLU A 50 17.33 0.50 14.94
CA GLU A 50 16.08 -0.25 14.88
C GLU A 50 14.95 0.74 15.19
N SER A 51 14.11 0.99 14.19
CA SER A 51 12.85 1.69 14.44
C SER A 51 12.11 0.86 15.50
N PRO A 52 11.59 1.46 16.58
CA PRO A 52 10.91 0.71 17.61
C PRO A 52 9.76 -0.06 16.98
N CYS A 53 9.91 -1.39 16.96
CA CYS A 53 8.84 -2.28 16.58
C CYS A 53 7.63 -1.94 17.47
N PRO A 54 6.46 -1.63 16.92
CA PRO A 54 5.29 -1.38 17.75
C PRO A 54 5.10 -2.60 18.67
N PRO A 55 4.77 -2.39 19.95
CA PRO A 55 4.63 -3.48 20.91
C PRO A 55 3.64 -4.52 20.33
N PRO A 56 3.88 -5.83 20.56
CA PRO A 56 2.97 -6.86 20.07
C PRO A 56 1.59 -6.58 20.68
N PHE A 57 0.60 -6.36 19.80
CA PHE A 57 -0.79 -6.27 20.23
C PHE A 57 -1.16 -7.61 20.86
N LEU A 58 -1.48 -7.60 22.15
CA LEU A 58 -2.01 -8.77 22.82
C LEU A 58 -3.33 -9.13 22.14
N ASP A 59 -3.35 -10.26 21.45
CA ASP A 59 -4.56 -10.84 20.86
C ASP A 59 -5.47 -11.36 21.99
N ASN A 60 -6.09 -10.45 22.75
CA ASN A 60 -7.10 -10.83 23.72
C ASN A 60 -8.37 -11.19 22.95
N GLU A 61 -8.49 -12.46 22.58
CA GLU A 61 -9.62 -12.99 21.80
C GLU A 61 -10.93 -13.10 22.63
N ASP A 62 -10.91 -12.76 23.93
CA ASP A 62 -11.98 -13.02 24.89
C ASP A 62 -12.91 -11.82 25.17
N ILE A 63 -12.93 -10.81 24.29
CA ILE A 63 -13.87 -9.70 24.49
C ILE A 63 -15.26 -10.12 24.02
N ASP A 64 -16.20 -10.11 24.97
CA ASP A 64 -17.61 -10.33 24.69
C ASP A 64 -18.12 -9.36 23.63
N PRO A 65 -18.52 -9.84 22.43
CA PRO A 65 -19.04 -8.99 21.37
C PRO A 65 -20.43 -8.39 21.70
N GLY A 66 -20.99 -8.69 22.86
CA GLY A 66 -22.33 -8.26 23.27
C GLY A 66 -22.41 -6.83 23.81
N LEU A 67 -21.32 -6.21 24.24
CA LEU A 67 -21.36 -4.86 24.80
C LEU A 67 -21.51 -3.80 23.69
N PRO A 68 -22.47 -2.85 23.81
CA PRO A 68 -22.64 -1.80 22.83
C PRO A 68 -21.38 -0.93 22.73
N VAL A 69 -20.87 -0.73 21.51
CA VAL A 69 -19.81 0.24 21.27
C VAL A 69 -20.46 1.60 21.07
N THR A 70 -20.24 2.51 22.02
CA THR A 70 -20.85 3.85 22.01
C THR A 70 -19.85 4.91 21.56
N ALA A 71 -20.29 5.81 20.68
CA ALA A 71 -19.53 6.99 20.29
C ALA A 71 -19.64 8.12 21.35
N PRO A 72 -18.63 9.02 21.46
CA PRO A 72 -17.36 8.99 20.74
C PRO A 72 -16.34 8.03 21.35
N LEU A 73 -15.58 7.33 20.50
CA LEU A 73 -14.43 6.55 20.96
C LEU A 73 -13.22 7.47 21.20
N LYS A 74 -12.44 7.17 22.24
CA LYS A 74 -11.18 7.85 22.50
C LYS A 74 -10.06 7.15 21.74
N ALA A 75 -9.25 7.94 20.98
CA ALA A 75 -8.14 7.43 20.17
C ALA A 75 -8.50 6.15 19.39
N PRO A 76 -9.54 6.14 18.55
CA PRO A 76 -9.95 4.96 17.82
C PRO A 76 -8.89 4.51 16.84
N LYS A 77 -8.69 3.18 16.74
CA LYS A 77 -7.75 2.56 15.82
C LYS A 77 -8.36 1.29 15.24
N ILE A 78 -8.14 1.07 13.98
CA ILE A 78 -8.53 -0.14 13.26
C ILE A 78 -7.28 -0.91 12.90
N VAL A 79 -7.25 -2.21 13.18
CA VAL A 79 -6.20 -3.12 12.72
C VAL A 79 -6.83 -4.23 11.90
N ILE A 80 -6.34 -4.47 10.68
CA ILE A 80 -6.83 -5.53 9.80
C ILE A 80 -5.69 -6.54 9.63
N LYS A 81 -5.92 -7.77 10.12
CA LYS A 81 -4.99 -8.90 9.93
C LYS A 81 -5.51 -9.76 8.79
N LYS A 82 -4.85 -9.65 7.62
CA LYS A 82 -5.27 -10.29 6.37
C LYS A 82 -5.27 -11.81 6.48
N ALA A 83 -4.22 -12.40 7.08
CA ALA A 83 -4.12 -13.84 7.29
C ALA A 83 -5.26 -14.38 8.18
N LYS A 84 -5.68 -13.62 9.18
CA LYS A 84 -6.79 -13.97 10.07
C LYS A 84 -8.17 -13.67 9.45
N LYS A 85 -8.24 -12.88 8.38
CA LYS A 85 -9.47 -12.33 7.80
C LYS A 85 -10.34 -11.64 8.87
N LYS A 86 -9.70 -10.83 9.71
CA LYS A 86 -10.35 -10.14 10.82
C LYS A 86 -9.98 -8.66 10.83
N LEU A 87 -10.95 -7.82 11.20
CA LEU A 87 -10.80 -6.42 11.53
C LEU A 87 -11.01 -6.26 13.03
N PHE A 88 -10.08 -5.58 13.68
CA PHE A 88 -10.08 -5.30 15.12
C PHE A 88 -10.28 -3.80 15.33
N LEU A 89 -11.26 -3.43 16.14
CA LEU A 89 -11.52 -2.05 16.55
C LEU A 89 -11.00 -1.84 17.97
N TYR A 90 -10.13 -0.86 18.12
CA TYR A 90 -9.56 -0.45 19.42
C TYR A 90 -10.03 0.95 19.82
N SER A 91 -10.05 1.21 21.12
CA SER A 91 -10.10 2.52 21.74
C SER A 91 -9.10 2.57 22.87
N GLU A 92 -8.19 3.56 22.89
CA GLU A 92 -7.11 3.67 23.88
C GLU A 92 -6.34 2.35 24.09
N GLU A 93 -5.94 1.69 22.99
CA GLU A 93 -5.24 0.39 22.94
C GLU A 93 -6.06 -0.81 23.47
N LYS A 94 -7.29 -0.59 23.95
CA LYS A 94 -8.20 -1.65 24.37
C LYS A 94 -8.99 -2.16 23.16
N LEU A 95 -8.96 -3.48 22.93
CA LEU A 95 -9.79 -4.14 21.93
C LEU A 95 -11.27 -4.05 22.32
N LEU A 96 -12.12 -3.55 21.43
CA LEU A 96 -13.57 -3.41 21.64
C LEU A 96 -14.37 -4.41 20.82
N ARG A 97 -13.94 -4.67 19.58
CA ARG A 97 -14.66 -5.52 18.62
C ARG A 97 -13.72 -6.23 17.69
N THR A 98 -14.18 -7.40 17.26
CA THR A 98 -13.56 -8.18 16.18
C THR A 98 -14.62 -8.49 15.14
N TYR A 99 -14.36 -8.12 13.89
CA TYR A 99 -15.30 -8.37 12.78
C TYR A 99 -14.65 -9.31 11.77
N PRO A 100 -15.37 -10.32 11.26
CA PRO A 100 -14.92 -11.09 10.10
C PRO A 100 -14.93 -10.20 8.86
N VAL A 101 -13.91 -10.35 7.99
CA VAL A 101 -13.81 -9.57 6.77
C VAL A 101 -13.54 -10.45 5.56
N LYS A 102 -14.00 -9.98 4.39
CA LYS A 102 -13.60 -10.50 3.09
C LYS A 102 -12.68 -9.48 2.43
N LEU A 103 -11.65 -9.97 1.76
CA LEU A 103 -10.53 -9.17 1.25
C LEU A 103 -10.45 -9.24 -0.28
N GLY A 104 -9.45 -8.60 -0.85
CA GLY A 104 -9.13 -8.72 -2.27
C GLY A 104 -8.95 -10.16 -2.71
N PHE A 105 -9.29 -10.47 -3.96
CA PHE A 105 -9.19 -11.82 -4.53
C PHE A 105 -7.77 -12.42 -4.38
N ASN A 106 -6.74 -11.60 -4.44
CA ASN A 106 -5.36 -11.96 -4.16
C ASN A 106 -4.98 -11.50 -2.74
N PRO A 107 -5.28 -12.29 -1.67
CA PRO A 107 -5.18 -11.80 -0.30
C PRO A 107 -3.75 -11.72 0.23
N VAL A 108 -2.79 -12.40 -0.40
CA VAL A 108 -1.40 -12.48 0.08
C VAL A 108 -0.55 -11.37 -0.54
N GLY A 109 0.26 -10.71 0.30
CA GLY A 109 1.16 -9.65 -0.10
C GLY A 109 0.47 -8.31 -0.34
N ASP A 110 1.30 -7.27 -0.40
CA ASP A 110 0.85 -5.89 -0.51
C ASP A 110 0.32 -5.54 -1.91
N LYS A 111 -0.52 -4.51 -1.95
CA LYS A 111 -1.01 -3.91 -3.20
C LYS A 111 0.10 -3.12 -3.88
N ILE A 112 0.29 -3.36 -5.19
CA ILE A 112 1.35 -2.74 -5.98
C ILE A 112 0.78 -1.77 -7.03
N ARG A 113 -0.37 -2.12 -7.65
CA ARG A 113 -0.94 -1.33 -8.75
C ARG A 113 -2.46 -1.53 -8.85
N GLN A 114 -3.09 -0.67 -9.62
CA GLN A 114 -4.49 -0.82 -9.96
C GLN A 114 -4.75 -2.18 -10.65
N GLY A 115 -5.85 -2.83 -10.29
CA GLY A 115 -6.28 -4.08 -10.91
C GLY A 115 -5.59 -5.35 -10.41
N ASP A 116 -4.63 -5.28 -9.49
CA ASP A 116 -3.96 -6.45 -8.91
C ASP A 116 -4.83 -7.26 -7.95
N LYS A 117 -6.01 -6.73 -7.59
CA LYS A 117 -7.01 -7.34 -6.70
C LYS A 117 -6.48 -7.65 -5.30
N ARG A 118 -5.47 -6.91 -4.85
CA ARG A 118 -4.90 -7.02 -3.51
C ARG A 118 -5.46 -5.96 -2.59
N THR A 119 -5.71 -6.34 -1.33
CA THR A 119 -5.91 -5.39 -0.24
C THR A 119 -4.53 -4.89 0.18
N PRO A 120 -4.31 -3.56 0.26
CA PRO A 120 -3.00 -3.00 0.59
C PRO A 120 -2.58 -3.34 2.03
N GLU A 121 -1.28 -3.28 2.28
CA GLU A 121 -0.65 -3.37 3.61
C GLU A 121 0.00 -2.02 3.94
N GLY A 122 0.00 -1.65 5.22
CA GLY A 122 0.57 -0.38 5.66
C GLY A 122 -0.31 0.37 6.64
N SER A 123 0.02 1.67 6.81
CA SER A 123 -0.68 2.59 7.72
C SER A 123 -1.47 3.62 6.92
N TYR A 124 -2.75 3.66 7.18
CA TYR A 124 -3.73 4.54 6.53
C TYR A 124 -4.56 5.28 7.57
N TYR A 125 -5.44 6.15 7.11
CA TYR A 125 -6.50 6.76 7.90
C TYR A 125 -7.81 6.76 7.12
N ILE A 126 -8.92 6.90 7.84
CA ILE A 126 -10.23 7.10 7.23
C ILE A 126 -10.27 8.50 6.62
N CYS A 127 -10.21 8.60 5.29
CA CYS A 127 -10.23 9.87 4.57
C CYS A 127 -11.62 10.29 4.07
N MET A 128 -12.59 9.35 4.07
CA MET A 128 -13.95 9.60 3.63
C MET A 128 -14.95 8.70 4.34
N LYS A 129 -16.14 9.23 4.64
CA LYS A 129 -17.32 8.47 5.07
C LYS A 129 -18.43 8.65 4.04
N ASN A 130 -18.91 7.56 3.42
CA ASN A 130 -19.99 7.64 2.43
C ASN A 130 -21.23 6.87 2.91
N PRO A 131 -22.27 7.59 3.36
CA PRO A 131 -23.53 6.99 3.80
C PRO A 131 -24.45 6.57 2.65
N ARG A 132 -24.10 6.91 1.41
CA ARG A 132 -24.85 6.56 0.18
C ARG A 132 -24.02 5.70 -0.76
N SER A 133 -23.26 4.76 -0.19
CA SER A 133 -22.46 3.83 -0.96
C SER A 133 -23.34 2.81 -1.66
N LYS A 134 -23.00 2.44 -2.90
CA LYS A 134 -23.61 1.30 -3.60
C LYS A 134 -23.42 -0.04 -2.86
N TYR A 135 -22.53 -0.07 -1.89
CA TYR A 135 -22.25 -1.19 -1.01
C TYR A 135 -22.77 -0.95 0.42
N TYR A 136 -23.94 -0.33 0.56
CA TYR A 136 -24.60 0.06 1.81
C TYR A 136 -23.93 1.27 2.47
N LEU A 137 -22.87 1.09 3.26
CA LEU A 137 -22.06 2.13 3.89
C LEU A 137 -20.60 1.89 3.54
N SER A 138 -19.80 2.97 3.44
CA SER A 138 -18.36 2.80 3.22
C SER A 138 -17.49 3.86 3.89
N LEU A 139 -16.30 3.43 4.29
CA LEU A 139 -15.22 4.22 4.87
C LEU A 139 -14.03 4.16 3.92
N GLY A 140 -13.66 5.29 3.32
CA GLY A 140 -12.53 5.38 2.40
C GLY A 140 -11.19 5.40 3.13
N LEU A 141 -10.24 4.59 2.67
CA LEU A 141 -8.86 4.58 3.17
C LEU A 141 -7.99 5.56 2.39
N SER A 142 -7.01 6.13 3.05
CA SER A 142 -6.03 7.05 2.45
C SER A 142 -4.95 6.31 1.63
N TYR A 143 -5.34 5.29 0.87
CA TYR A 143 -4.50 4.60 -0.10
C TYR A 143 -4.53 5.37 -1.45
N PRO A 144 -3.36 5.57 -2.13
CA PRO A 144 -2.02 5.17 -1.73
C PRO A 144 -1.42 6.07 -0.64
N SER A 145 -0.59 5.47 0.24
CA SER A 145 0.19 6.15 1.28
C SER A 145 1.46 6.81 0.71
N ILE A 146 2.26 7.45 1.56
CA ILE A 146 3.58 7.96 1.19
C ILE A 146 4.51 6.81 0.81
N GLU A 147 4.51 5.73 1.60
CA GLU A 147 5.32 4.54 1.38
C GLU A 147 4.96 3.86 0.05
N ASP A 148 3.67 3.79 -0.27
CA ASP A 148 3.18 3.28 -1.56
C ASP A 148 3.68 4.14 -2.72
N ALA A 149 3.66 5.46 -2.56
CA ALA A 149 4.11 6.40 -3.58
C ALA A 149 5.62 6.33 -3.81
N GLU A 150 6.43 6.25 -2.75
CA GLU A 150 7.89 6.11 -2.86
C GLU A 150 8.25 4.79 -3.54
N ARG A 151 7.65 3.68 -3.09
CA ARG A 151 7.83 2.37 -3.72
C ARG A 151 7.39 2.36 -5.19
N GLY A 152 6.27 3.01 -5.49
CA GLY A 152 5.75 3.11 -6.86
C GLY A 152 6.68 3.91 -7.78
N LEU A 153 7.31 4.97 -7.28
CA LEU A 153 8.31 5.74 -8.02
C LEU A 153 9.59 4.92 -8.25
N GLU A 154 10.11 4.27 -7.21
CA GLU A 154 11.29 3.40 -7.30
C GLU A 154 11.10 2.28 -8.32
N GLN A 155 9.93 1.67 -8.35
CA GLN A 155 9.54 0.64 -9.31
C GLN A 155 9.17 1.19 -10.70
N LYS A 156 9.24 2.51 -10.90
CA LYS A 156 8.88 3.19 -12.16
C LYS A 156 7.42 2.96 -12.59
N LEU A 157 6.53 2.71 -11.64
CA LEU A 157 5.10 2.56 -11.86
C LEU A 157 4.40 3.91 -11.98
N ILE A 158 4.90 4.91 -11.26
CA ILE A 158 4.35 6.27 -11.25
C ILE A 158 5.45 7.30 -11.55
N THR A 159 5.03 8.50 -11.93
CA THR A 159 5.93 9.63 -12.14
C THR A 159 6.29 10.33 -10.82
N LYS A 160 7.35 11.15 -10.84
CA LYS A 160 7.66 12.03 -9.70
C LYS A 160 6.49 12.97 -9.38
N SER A 161 5.81 13.48 -10.41
CA SER A 161 4.63 14.33 -10.23
C SER A 161 3.51 13.61 -9.49
N ASP A 162 3.23 12.34 -9.82
CA ASP A 162 2.21 11.55 -9.12
C ASP A 162 2.59 11.33 -7.66
N ARG A 163 3.86 10.96 -7.39
CA ARG A 163 4.39 10.81 -6.03
C ARG A 163 4.21 12.11 -5.24
N ASP A 164 4.61 13.25 -5.78
CA ASP A 164 4.55 14.54 -5.11
C ASP A 164 3.09 14.95 -4.80
N ARG A 165 2.15 14.69 -5.72
CA ARG A 165 0.70 14.87 -5.52
C ARG A 165 0.17 14.01 -4.36
N ILE A 166 0.58 12.74 -4.28
CA ILE A 166 0.18 11.82 -3.22
C ILE A 166 0.69 12.35 -1.87
N ILE A 167 2.00 12.65 -1.77
CA ILE A 167 2.62 13.15 -0.55
C ILE A 167 1.93 14.43 -0.07
N GLU A 168 1.66 15.38 -0.96
CA GLU A 168 0.97 16.62 -0.62
C GLU A 168 -0.40 16.35 0.03
N ARG A 169 -1.19 15.45 -0.56
CA ARG A 169 -2.54 15.15 -0.06
C ARG A 169 -2.50 14.40 1.28
N ILE A 170 -1.62 13.42 1.40
CA ILE A 170 -1.46 12.66 2.64
C ILE A 170 -0.98 13.56 3.79
N SER A 171 -0.02 14.47 3.54
CA SER A 171 0.48 15.42 4.54
C SER A 171 -0.62 16.37 5.05
N LYS A 172 -1.60 16.68 4.20
CA LYS A 172 -2.79 17.49 4.56
C LYS A 172 -3.94 16.66 5.14
N LYS A 173 -3.75 15.37 5.40
CA LYS A 173 -4.81 14.44 5.82
C LYS A 173 -6.04 14.45 4.89
N SER A 174 -5.82 14.69 3.59
CA SER A 174 -6.85 14.74 2.55
C SER A 174 -6.95 13.40 1.82
N ILE A 175 -7.95 13.29 0.93
CA ILE A 175 -8.09 12.15 0.02
C ILE A 175 -6.92 12.17 -0.98
N PRO A 176 -6.10 11.11 -1.10
CA PRO A 176 -5.04 11.04 -2.09
C PRO A 176 -5.59 10.95 -3.51
N PRO A 177 -4.81 11.24 -4.55
CA PRO A 177 -5.24 11.06 -5.93
C PRO A 177 -5.41 9.57 -6.24
N TRP A 178 -6.54 9.20 -6.84
CA TRP A 178 -6.87 7.82 -7.22
C TRP A 178 -6.68 7.56 -8.72
N ASP A 179 -6.27 8.58 -9.46
CA ASP A 179 -6.05 8.60 -10.90
C ASP A 179 -4.61 8.25 -11.30
N THR A 180 -3.87 7.59 -10.42
CA THR A 180 -2.50 7.13 -10.68
C THR A 180 -2.46 5.63 -11.00
N PRO A 181 -1.39 5.09 -11.59
CA PRO A 181 -1.23 3.66 -11.84
C PRO A 181 -1.25 2.78 -10.56
N LEU A 182 -1.03 3.37 -9.36
CA LEU A 182 -1.22 2.65 -8.10
C LEU A 182 -2.70 2.37 -7.83
N GLY A 183 -3.59 3.18 -8.42
CA GLY A 183 -5.01 3.16 -8.18
C GLY A 183 -5.41 3.86 -6.89
N GLY A 184 -6.57 3.50 -6.38
CA GLY A 184 -7.18 4.11 -5.20
C GLY A 184 -8.50 3.45 -4.91
N GLU A 185 -9.43 4.21 -4.30
CA GLU A 185 -10.80 3.73 -4.01
C GLU A 185 -10.84 2.45 -3.17
N ILE A 186 -9.90 2.33 -2.24
CA ILE A 186 -9.91 1.25 -1.25
C ILE A 186 -10.81 1.65 -0.09
N PHE A 187 -11.84 0.85 0.17
CA PHE A 187 -12.84 1.12 1.19
C PHE A 187 -12.98 -0.06 2.16
N ILE A 188 -13.36 0.25 3.39
CA ILE A 188 -14.04 -0.68 4.29
C ILE A 188 -15.53 -0.46 4.05
N HIS A 189 -16.27 -1.49 3.62
CA HIS A 189 -17.68 -1.32 3.21
C HIS A 189 -18.53 -2.53 3.55
N GLY A 190 -19.83 -2.35 3.53
CA GLY A 190 -20.79 -3.43 3.62
C GLY A 190 -20.90 -4.23 2.32
N GLY A 191 -21.63 -5.31 2.33
CA GLY A 191 -21.86 -6.09 1.13
C GLY A 191 -22.75 -7.29 1.33
N SER A 192 -23.02 -7.99 0.23
CA SER A 192 -23.81 -9.22 0.24
C SER A 192 -23.03 -10.39 0.84
N GLU A 193 -23.68 -11.21 1.60
CA GLU A 193 -23.11 -12.45 2.16
C GLU A 193 -22.68 -13.44 1.06
N ASN A 194 -23.25 -13.31 -0.14
CA ASN A 194 -22.93 -14.15 -1.30
C ASN A 194 -21.59 -13.80 -1.97
N TRP A 195 -20.89 -12.73 -1.55
CA TRP A 195 -19.62 -12.35 -2.12
C TRP A 195 -18.47 -12.77 -1.20
N ASP A 196 -17.54 -13.54 -1.73
CA ASP A 196 -16.40 -14.06 -0.96
C ASP A 196 -15.10 -13.28 -1.11
N TRP A 197 -15.06 -12.33 -2.04
CA TRP A 197 -13.89 -11.52 -2.32
C TRP A 197 -14.25 -10.15 -2.88
N THR A 198 -13.25 -9.26 -2.92
CA THR A 198 -13.35 -7.90 -3.46
C THR A 198 -12.24 -7.62 -4.49
N TYR A 199 -12.26 -6.46 -5.09
CA TYR A 199 -11.17 -5.98 -5.95
C TYR A 199 -10.03 -5.28 -5.17
N GLY A 200 -9.96 -5.45 -3.85
CA GLY A 200 -8.95 -4.87 -2.95
C GLY A 200 -9.53 -4.19 -1.72
N CYS A 201 -10.83 -3.96 -1.68
CA CYS A 201 -11.53 -3.43 -0.51
C CYS A 201 -11.59 -4.45 0.64
N VAL A 202 -12.00 -3.97 1.79
CA VAL A 202 -12.30 -4.78 2.99
C VAL A 202 -13.81 -4.79 3.17
N MET A 203 -14.44 -5.94 2.99
CA MET A 203 -15.90 -6.07 3.10
C MET A 203 -16.31 -6.70 4.41
N LEU A 204 -17.28 -6.09 5.06
CA LEU A 204 -17.95 -6.55 6.29
C LEU A 204 -19.40 -6.95 6.01
N HIS A 205 -20.05 -7.60 6.96
CA HIS A 205 -21.51 -7.68 6.98
C HIS A 205 -22.12 -6.28 7.20
N ASN A 206 -23.32 -6.06 6.69
CA ASN A 206 -23.98 -4.74 6.76
C ASN A 206 -24.16 -4.27 8.21
N LYS A 207 -24.51 -5.16 9.14
CA LYS A 207 -24.63 -4.83 10.56
C LYS A 207 -23.29 -4.38 11.19
N ASP A 208 -22.19 -4.98 10.76
CA ASP A 208 -20.86 -4.70 11.31
C ASP A 208 -20.32 -3.36 10.80
N ILE A 209 -20.46 -3.07 9.49
CA ILE A 209 -20.09 -1.75 8.96
C ILE A 209 -20.98 -0.64 9.52
N GLU A 210 -22.25 -0.92 9.83
CA GLU A 210 -23.16 0.06 10.46
C GLU A 210 -22.68 0.47 11.85
N GLU A 211 -22.28 -0.50 12.70
CA GLU A 211 -21.69 -0.23 14.01
C GLU A 211 -20.38 0.57 13.83
N LEU A 212 -19.45 0.07 13.00
CA LEU A 212 -18.17 0.71 12.76
C LEU A 212 -18.33 2.14 12.21
N PHE A 213 -19.25 2.36 11.27
CA PHE A 213 -19.52 3.66 10.67
C PHE A 213 -20.00 4.69 11.69
N LYS A 214 -20.78 4.28 12.71
CA LYS A 214 -21.28 5.18 13.76
C LYS A 214 -20.15 5.66 14.69
N VAL A 215 -19.17 4.83 14.97
CA VAL A 215 -18.19 5.06 16.04
C VAL A 215 -16.84 5.59 15.57
N VAL A 216 -16.47 5.39 14.30
CA VAL A 216 -15.21 5.92 13.76
C VAL A 216 -15.40 7.27 13.09
N ALA A 217 -14.39 8.15 13.23
CA ALA A 217 -14.35 9.48 12.64
C ALA A 217 -13.39 9.55 11.46
N LEU A 218 -13.44 10.64 10.69
CA LEU A 218 -12.37 10.99 9.74
C LEU A 218 -11.05 11.13 10.52
N GLY A 219 -9.96 10.66 9.91
CA GLY A 219 -8.64 10.65 10.54
C GLY A 219 -8.37 9.44 11.44
N THR A 220 -9.38 8.59 11.72
CA THR A 220 -9.15 7.33 12.46
C THR A 220 -8.05 6.50 11.79
N GLN A 221 -7.05 6.10 12.57
CA GLN A 221 -5.93 5.29 12.09
C GLN A 221 -6.40 3.90 11.67
N VAL A 222 -5.87 3.41 10.55
CA VAL A 222 -6.09 2.05 10.05
C VAL A 222 -4.75 1.42 9.71
N VAL A 223 -4.44 0.29 10.32
CA VAL A 223 -3.26 -0.51 10.02
C VAL A 223 -3.70 -1.81 9.35
N ILE A 224 -3.12 -2.13 8.20
CA ILE A 224 -3.40 -3.37 7.48
C ILE A 224 -2.10 -4.16 7.40
N GLN A 225 -2.14 -5.40 7.84
CA GLN A 225 -0.98 -6.31 7.86
C GLN A 225 -1.39 -7.72 7.44
N GLN A 226 -0.42 -8.50 6.97
CA GLN A 226 -0.63 -9.87 6.54
C GLN A 226 -1.16 -10.77 7.65
#